data_6f903389327a3f50526cbca702c0e509
#
_entry.id   6f903389327a3f50526cbca702c0e509
#
_cell.length_a   1.000
_cell.length_b   1.000
_cell.length_c   1.000
_cell.angle_alpha   90.00
_cell.angle_beta   90.00
_cell.angle_gamma   90.00
#
_symmetry.space_group_name_H-M   'P 1'
#
loop_
_entity.id
_entity.type
_entity.pdbx_description
1 polymer ?
#
loop_
_entity_poly.entity_id
_entity_poly.type
_entity_poly.pdbx_seq_one_letter_code
_entity_poly.pdbx_strand_id
1 'polypeptide(L)'
;SEHGTDVIAYKFHNKEKTPSKEDELVAIEVKARLASNEACKTIQDAAVDSKKDEYRVAHTINYYRKQLRNMGKFEESSCVERFQKKTELPYKISYVGAAISSQPEIENNVIAGIKGNDLQLKVDQSIFYVHGADLMNLAHQIFERCTK
;
A
#
# COMPACT_ATOMS: atom_id res chain seq x y z
N SER A 1 -13.51 14.49 0.24
CA SER A 1 -12.10 14.03 0.21
C SER A 1 -11.99 12.92 -0.83
N GLU A 2 -11.12 13.12 -1.80
CA GLU A 2 -10.82 12.07 -2.79
C GLU A 2 -10.04 10.97 -2.08
N HIS A 3 -10.70 9.84 -1.84
CA HIS A 3 -10.07 8.67 -1.24
C HIS A 3 -9.28 7.94 -2.33
N GLY A 4 -7.96 8.15 -2.34
CA GLY A 4 -7.01 7.39 -3.15
C GLY A 4 -6.44 6.20 -2.37
N THR A 5 -5.55 5.45 -3.02
CA THR A 5 -4.66 4.48 -2.37
C THR A 5 -3.64 5.22 -1.51
N ASP A 6 -3.37 4.74 -0.29
CA ASP A 6 -2.48 5.43 0.65
C ASP A 6 -1.03 5.47 0.15
N VAL A 7 -0.52 4.36 -0.38
CA VAL A 7 0.83 4.26 -0.92
C VAL A 7 0.84 3.51 -2.25
N ILE A 8 1.61 4.01 -3.21
CA ILE A 8 1.92 3.31 -4.45
C ILE A 8 3.42 3.06 -4.54
N ALA A 9 3.79 1.82 -4.82
CA ALA A 9 5.13 1.43 -5.19
C ALA A 9 5.13 0.82 -6.59
N TYR A 10 6.19 1.06 -7.36
CA TYR A 10 6.35 0.47 -8.69
C TYR A 10 7.80 0.15 -8.98
N LYS A 11 7.98 -0.84 -9.86
CA LYS A 11 9.29 -1.29 -10.31
C LYS A 11 9.25 -1.52 -11.80
N PHE A 12 10.18 -0.92 -12.52
CA PHE A 12 10.41 -1.24 -13.93
C PHE A 12 11.31 -2.47 -14.05
N HIS A 13 10.94 -3.37 -14.94
CA HIS A 13 11.71 -4.59 -15.20
C HIS A 13 13.09 -4.29 -15.80
N ASN A 14 13.16 -3.32 -16.68
CA ASN A 14 14.40 -2.93 -17.34
C ASN A 14 14.88 -1.52 -16.95
N LYS A 15 16.20 -1.27 -17.12
CA LYS A 15 16.82 0.02 -16.77
C LYS A 15 16.36 1.17 -17.68
N GLU A 16 16.04 0.88 -18.91
CA GLU A 16 15.56 1.83 -19.92
C GLU A 16 14.13 2.28 -19.68
N LYS A 17 13.45 1.65 -18.70
CA LYS A 17 12.04 1.91 -18.34
C LYS A 17 11.08 1.78 -19.52
N THR A 18 11.43 0.98 -20.52
CA THR A 18 10.51 0.61 -21.59
C THR A 18 9.41 -0.30 -21.04
N PRO A 19 8.16 -0.15 -21.47
CA PRO A 19 7.05 -0.95 -20.96
C PRO A 19 7.29 -2.45 -21.09
N SER A 20 7.11 -3.18 -20.01
CA SER A 20 7.24 -4.63 -19.94
C SER A 20 6.07 -5.23 -19.14
N LYS A 21 5.59 -6.41 -19.56
CA LYS A 21 4.60 -7.17 -18.78
C LYS A 21 5.12 -7.62 -17.40
N GLU A 22 6.44 -7.58 -17.23
CA GLU A 22 7.12 -7.90 -15.97
C GLU A 22 7.29 -6.68 -15.05
N ASP A 23 6.86 -5.48 -15.49
CA ASP A 23 6.81 -4.33 -14.58
C ASP A 23 5.77 -4.57 -13.49
N GLU A 24 6.05 -4.07 -12.31
CA GLU A 24 5.26 -4.31 -11.12
C GLU A 24 4.68 -3.01 -10.55
N LEU A 25 3.43 -3.05 -10.18
CA LEU A 25 2.75 -2.00 -9.42
C LEU A 25 2.16 -2.62 -8.15
N VAL A 26 2.40 -1.96 -7.01
CA VAL A 26 1.82 -2.37 -5.72
C VAL A 26 1.02 -1.20 -5.17
N ALA A 27 -0.25 -1.45 -4.92
CA ALA A 27 -1.15 -0.53 -4.23
C ALA A 27 -1.29 -0.96 -2.77
N ILE A 28 -1.01 -0.06 -1.83
CA ILE A 28 -0.95 -0.36 -0.40
C ILE A 28 -1.95 0.51 0.34
N GLU A 29 -2.90 -0.12 1.00
CA GLU A 29 -3.81 0.50 1.96
C GLU A 29 -3.28 0.29 3.38
N VAL A 30 -3.16 1.37 4.16
CA VAL A 30 -2.59 1.34 5.50
C VAL A 30 -3.68 1.52 6.56
N LYS A 31 -3.73 0.61 7.51
CA LYS A 31 -4.58 0.71 8.70
C LYS A 31 -3.70 0.70 9.95
N ALA A 32 -3.62 1.84 10.62
CA ALA A 32 -2.83 2.00 11.83
C ALA A 32 -3.72 2.25 13.05
N ARG A 33 -3.54 1.46 14.09
CA ARG A 33 -4.21 1.61 15.39
C ARG A 33 -3.18 1.55 16.51
N LEU A 34 -2.54 2.69 16.77
CA LEU A 34 -1.42 2.77 17.68
C LEU A 34 -1.84 2.91 19.16
N ALA A 35 -3.10 3.21 19.41
CA ALA A 35 -3.65 3.42 20.77
C ALA A 35 -4.66 2.34 21.21
N SER A 36 -4.87 1.27 20.41
CA SER A 36 -5.87 0.25 20.72
C SER A 36 -5.32 -1.17 20.60
N ASN A 37 -5.94 -2.11 21.31
CA ASN A 37 -5.58 -3.54 21.30
C ASN A 37 -6.42 -4.34 20.29
N GLU A 38 -6.87 -3.74 19.20
CA GLU A 38 -7.77 -4.36 18.21
C GLU A 38 -7.01 -4.89 16.97
N ALA A 39 -5.98 -5.71 17.18
CA ALA A 39 -5.16 -6.24 16.07
C ALA A 39 -5.97 -6.97 15.00
N CYS A 40 -6.83 -7.91 15.41
CA CYS A 40 -7.65 -8.69 14.48
C CYS A 40 -8.56 -7.79 13.64
N LYS A 41 -9.16 -6.76 14.25
CA LYS A 41 -9.98 -5.79 13.54
C LYS A 41 -9.15 -4.92 12.58
N THR A 42 -7.93 -4.54 12.97
CA THR A 42 -7.03 -3.77 12.11
C THR A 42 -6.62 -4.58 10.87
N ILE A 43 -6.33 -5.86 11.05
CA ILE A 43 -6.03 -6.79 9.94
C ILE A 43 -7.26 -6.95 9.03
N GLN A 44 -8.45 -7.15 9.61
CA GLN A 44 -9.69 -7.29 8.86
C GLN A 44 -10.01 -6.03 8.05
N ASP A 45 -9.89 -4.84 8.65
CA ASP A 45 -10.13 -3.58 7.98
C ASP A 45 -9.11 -3.34 6.84
N ALA A 46 -7.83 -3.68 7.05
CA ALA A 46 -6.82 -3.62 6.01
C ALA A 46 -7.15 -4.56 4.83
N ALA A 47 -7.62 -5.78 5.13
CA ALA A 47 -8.04 -6.74 4.11
C ALA A 47 -9.25 -6.25 3.30
N VAL A 48 -10.24 -5.67 3.96
CA VAL A 48 -11.45 -5.17 3.30
C VAL A 48 -11.15 -3.93 2.48
N ASP A 49 -10.37 -3.00 3.00
CA ASP A 49 -10.15 -1.72 2.34
C ASP A 49 -9.14 -1.80 1.19
N SER A 50 -8.12 -2.68 1.27
CA SER A 50 -7.20 -2.91 0.16
C SER A 50 -7.88 -3.50 -1.10
N LYS A 51 -9.06 -4.15 -0.96
CA LYS A 51 -9.87 -4.58 -2.12
C LYS A 51 -10.39 -3.41 -2.93
N LYS A 52 -10.62 -2.27 -2.31
CA LYS A 52 -11.15 -1.06 -2.95
C LYS A 52 -10.11 -0.38 -3.85
N ASP A 53 -8.83 -0.69 -3.64
CA ASP A 53 -7.73 -0.10 -4.40
C ASP A 53 -7.73 -0.52 -5.87
N GLU A 54 -8.38 -1.62 -6.22
CA GLU A 54 -8.63 -2.00 -7.62
C GLU A 54 -9.29 -0.87 -8.41
N TYR A 55 -10.17 -0.09 -7.77
CA TYR A 55 -10.88 1.04 -8.39
C TYR A 55 -10.19 2.39 -8.18
N ARG A 56 -9.32 2.50 -7.17
CA ARG A 56 -8.69 3.76 -6.76
C ARG A 56 -7.33 4.00 -7.39
N VAL A 57 -6.61 2.92 -7.72
CA VAL A 57 -5.22 2.97 -8.17
C VAL A 57 -5.03 3.87 -9.40
N ALA A 58 -5.93 3.82 -10.38
CA ALA A 58 -5.85 4.64 -11.58
C ALA A 58 -5.95 6.15 -11.27
N HIS A 59 -6.83 6.50 -10.33
CA HIS A 59 -6.98 7.86 -9.85
C HIS A 59 -5.73 8.36 -9.12
N THR A 60 -5.19 7.53 -8.24
CA THR A 60 -3.97 7.84 -7.48
C THR A 60 -2.76 8.01 -8.40
N ILE A 61 -2.59 7.15 -9.41
CA ILE A 61 -1.54 7.30 -10.42
C ILE A 61 -1.69 8.63 -11.18
N ASN A 62 -2.92 9.00 -11.57
CA ASN A 62 -3.16 10.27 -12.26
C ASN A 62 -2.80 11.48 -11.39
N TYR A 63 -3.17 11.45 -10.11
CA TYR A 63 -2.79 12.48 -9.15
C TYR A 63 -1.26 12.58 -9.01
N TYR A 64 -0.58 11.45 -8.81
CA TYR A 64 0.88 11.41 -8.70
C TYR A 64 1.59 11.93 -9.94
N ARG A 65 1.12 11.59 -11.13
CA ARG A 65 1.65 12.14 -12.40
C ARG A 65 1.52 13.67 -12.47
N LYS A 66 0.37 14.23 -12.05
CA LYS A 66 0.20 15.68 -11.97
C LYS A 66 1.21 16.32 -11.03
N GLN A 67 1.44 15.71 -9.85
CA GLN A 67 2.45 16.20 -8.91
C GLN A 67 3.87 16.18 -9.50
N LEU A 68 4.25 15.10 -10.15
CA LEU A 68 5.55 15.02 -10.84
C LEU A 68 5.71 16.13 -11.89
N ARG A 69 4.69 16.41 -12.69
CA ARG A 69 4.70 17.51 -13.67
C ARG A 69 4.85 18.88 -12.99
N ASN A 70 4.13 19.11 -11.90
CA ASN A 70 4.22 20.35 -11.14
C ASN A 70 5.63 20.57 -10.55
N MET A 71 6.34 19.48 -10.25
CA MET A 71 7.73 19.49 -9.78
C MET A 71 8.76 19.58 -10.93
N GLY A 72 8.33 19.67 -12.19
CA GLY A 72 9.20 19.67 -13.38
C GLY A 72 9.78 18.29 -13.74
N LYS A 73 9.31 17.22 -13.13
CA LYS A 73 9.77 15.83 -13.34
C LYS A 73 9.01 15.17 -14.50
N PHE A 74 9.13 15.73 -15.68
CA PHE A 74 8.34 15.31 -16.85
C PHE A 74 8.66 13.88 -17.30
N GLU A 75 9.93 13.48 -17.30
CA GLU A 75 10.34 12.13 -17.67
C GLU A 75 9.75 11.07 -16.74
N GLU A 76 9.84 11.30 -15.40
CA GLU A 76 9.26 10.41 -14.42
C GLU A 76 7.73 10.31 -14.59
N SER A 77 7.06 11.46 -14.84
CA SER A 77 5.62 11.49 -15.11
C SER A 77 5.25 10.64 -16.33
N SER A 78 6.05 10.71 -17.40
CA SER A 78 5.85 9.92 -18.62
C SER A 78 6.07 8.42 -18.37
N CYS A 79 7.10 8.07 -17.59
CA CYS A 79 7.33 6.67 -17.21
C CYS A 79 6.17 6.08 -16.41
N VAL A 80 5.62 6.84 -15.47
CA VAL A 80 4.49 6.38 -14.62
C VAL A 80 3.19 6.26 -15.42
N GLU A 81 3.03 7.01 -16.51
CA GLU A 81 1.84 6.97 -17.38
C GLU A 81 1.48 5.57 -17.85
N ARG A 82 2.46 4.71 -18.07
CA ARG A 82 2.22 3.34 -18.54
C ARG A 82 1.31 2.54 -17.60
N PHE A 83 1.36 2.81 -16.28
CA PHE A 83 0.52 2.13 -15.30
C PHE A 83 -0.96 2.54 -15.36
N GLN A 84 -1.32 3.53 -16.18
CA GLN A 84 -2.72 3.87 -16.51
C GLN A 84 -3.25 3.09 -17.73
N LYS A 85 -2.36 2.43 -18.48
CA LYS A 85 -2.67 1.77 -19.76
C LYS A 85 -2.57 0.25 -19.65
N LYS A 86 -3.12 -0.35 -18.58
CA LYS A 86 -2.99 -1.78 -18.30
C LYS A 86 -3.46 -2.67 -19.46
N THR A 87 -4.50 -2.25 -20.18
CA THR A 87 -5.06 -3.00 -21.31
C THR A 87 -4.12 -2.99 -22.51
N GLU A 88 -3.50 -1.85 -22.81
CA GLU A 88 -2.57 -1.69 -23.95
C GLU A 88 -1.17 -2.17 -23.62
N LEU A 89 -0.75 -1.92 -22.38
CA LEU A 89 0.59 -2.18 -21.84
C LEU A 89 0.47 -3.00 -20.55
N PRO A 90 0.23 -4.32 -20.62
CA PRO A 90 0.05 -5.16 -19.44
C PRO A 90 1.23 -5.09 -18.48
N TYR A 91 0.94 -5.19 -17.19
CA TYR A 91 1.90 -5.26 -16.10
C TYR A 91 1.33 -6.07 -14.93
N LYS A 92 2.18 -6.47 -13.99
CA LYS A 92 1.78 -7.13 -12.76
C LYS A 92 1.28 -6.10 -11.76
N ILE A 93 0.14 -6.36 -11.12
CA ILE A 93 -0.38 -5.53 -10.05
C ILE A 93 -0.68 -6.39 -8.83
N SER A 94 -0.37 -5.86 -7.64
CA SER A 94 -0.70 -6.47 -6.35
C SER A 94 -1.34 -5.43 -5.44
N TYR A 95 -2.29 -5.89 -4.63
CA TYR A 95 -2.97 -5.08 -3.63
C TYR A 95 -2.56 -5.55 -2.23
N VAL A 96 -2.11 -4.63 -1.41
CA VAL A 96 -1.56 -4.94 -0.09
C VAL A 96 -2.31 -4.19 0.99
N GLY A 97 -2.84 -4.91 1.97
CA GLY A 97 -3.32 -4.32 3.21
C GLY A 97 -2.17 -4.32 4.24
N ALA A 98 -1.77 -3.15 4.70
CA ALA A 98 -0.80 -2.97 5.76
C ALA A 98 -1.51 -2.68 7.07
N ALA A 99 -1.53 -3.64 7.99
CA ALA A 99 -2.10 -3.47 9.31
C ALA A 99 -0.98 -3.17 10.32
N ILE A 100 -1.14 -2.10 11.09
CA ILE A 100 -0.16 -1.67 12.08
C ILE A 100 -0.88 -1.46 13.41
N SER A 101 -0.44 -2.13 14.49
CA SER A 101 -1.00 -1.89 15.81
C SER A 101 0.03 -1.96 16.92
N SER A 102 -0.19 -1.11 17.93
CA SER A 102 0.60 -1.08 19.16
C SER A 102 0.00 -2.09 20.13
N GLN A 103 0.55 -3.30 20.14
CA GLN A 103 0.06 -4.33 21.03
C GLN A 103 1.23 -5.06 21.67
N PRO A 104 1.36 -5.00 23.02
CA PRO A 104 2.52 -5.56 23.73
C PRO A 104 2.56 -7.10 23.70
N GLU A 105 1.42 -7.75 23.63
CA GLU A 105 1.31 -9.20 23.65
C GLU A 105 0.18 -9.66 22.72
N ILE A 106 0.53 -9.80 21.46
CA ILE A 106 -0.34 -10.57 20.58
C ILE A 106 0.08 -12.02 20.76
N GLU A 107 -0.88 -12.86 21.10
CA GLU A 107 -0.69 -14.28 20.98
C GLU A 107 -0.34 -14.59 19.53
N ASN A 108 0.92 -14.80 19.25
CA ASN A 108 1.41 -15.13 17.90
C ASN A 108 0.59 -16.26 17.27
N ASN A 109 0.02 -17.14 18.12
CA ASN A 109 -0.88 -18.22 17.72
C ASN A 109 -2.20 -17.72 17.10
N VAL A 110 -2.76 -16.59 17.55
CA VAL A 110 -3.99 -16.02 16.99
C VAL A 110 -3.72 -15.46 15.60
N ILE A 111 -2.63 -14.73 15.43
CA ILE A 111 -2.25 -14.16 14.13
C ILE A 111 -1.81 -15.25 13.16
N ALA A 112 -1.01 -16.22 13.62
CA ALA A 112 -0.61 -17.38 12.81
C ALA A 112 -1.82 -18.25 12.40
N GLY A 113 -2.92 -18.20 13.15
CA GLY A 113 -4.18 -18.86 12.83
C GLY A 113 -5.02 -18.16 11.76
N ILE A 114 -4.78 -16.87 11.49
CA ILE A 114 -5.53 -16.12 10.49
C ILE A 114 -5.09 -16.57 9.09
N LYS A 115 -6.00 -17.21 8.36
CA LYS A 115 -5.75 -17.66 6.99
C LYS A 115 -6.29 -16.65 5.97
N GLY A 116 -5.68 -16.61 4.79
CA GLY A 116 -6.16 -15.76 3.69
C GLY A 116 -7.62 -16.01 3.33
N ASN A 117 -8.09 -17.25 3.46
CA ASN A 117 -9.50 -17.61 3.25
C ASN A 117 -10.44 -16.95 4.27
N ASP A 118 -10.02 -16.79 5.53
CA ASP A 118 -10.83 -16.14 6.58
C ASP A 118 -10.99 -14.65 6.28
N LEU A 119 -9.99 -14.05 5.64
CA LEU A 119 -9.99 -12.66 5.19
C LEU A 119 -10.59 -12.48 3.80
N GLN A 120 -10.97 -13.58 3.13
CA GLN A 120 -11.49 -13.57 1.76
C GLN A 120 -10.58 -12.81 0.78
N LEU A 121 -9.26 -13.01 0.86
CA LEU A 121 -8.30 -12.35 -0.01
C LEU A 121 -8.43 -12.83 -1.45
N LYS A 122 -8.27 -11.90 -2.40
CA LYS A 122 -8.11 -12.22 -3.83
C LYS A 122 -6.73 -12.79 -4.12
N VAL A 123 -6.54 -13.39 -5.29
CA VAL A 123 -5.26 -14.00 -5.72
C VAL A 123 -4.10 -13.00 -5.75
N ASP A 124 -4.39 -11.76 -6.13
CA ASP A 124 -3.43 -10.65 -6.23
C ASP A 124 -3.40 -9.77 -4.98
N GLN A 125 -4.01 -10.22 -3.88
CA GLN A 125 -4.11 -9.50 -2.62
C GLN A 125 -3.29 -10.19 -1.52
N SER A 126 -2.60 -9.40 -0.72
CA SER A 126 -1.87 -9.86 0.46
C SER A 126 -2.03 -8.89 1.63
N ILE A 127 -1.79 -9.39 2.84
CA ILE A 127 -1.78 -8.60 4.06
C ILE A 127 -0.43 -8.77 4.72
N PHE A 128 0.17 -7.68 5.17
CA PHE A 128 1.22 -7.76 6.15
C PHE A 128 0.82 -7.02 7.42
N TYR A 129 1.32 -7.52 8.52
CA TYR A 129 1.01 -7.00 9.84
C TYR A 129 2.30 -6.62 10.57
N VAL A 130 2.34 -5.39 11.03
CA VAL A 130 3.42 -4.85 11.86
C VAL A 130 2.88 -4.57 13.25
N HIS A 131 3.53 -5.12 14.25
CA HIS A 131 3.18 -4.86 15.65
C HIS A 131 4.43 -4.61 16.49
N GLY A 132 4.23 -3.94 17.61
CA GLY A 132 5.30 -3.67 18.57
C GLY A 132 4.77 -2.94 19.79
N ALA A 133 5.51 -3.02 20.88
CA ALA A 133 5.23 -2.18 22.03
C ALA A 133 5.55 -0.72 21.68
N ASP A 134 4.70 0.18 22.14
CA ASP A 134 4.95 1.63 22.09
C ASP A 134 5.18 2.24 20.70
N LEU A 135 4.49 1.72 19.68
CA LEU A 135 4.58 2.26 18.31
C LEU A 135 4.10 3.72 18.22
N MET A 136 3.26 4.17 19.15
CA MET A 136 2.84 5.57 19.22
C MET A 136 4.03 6.49 19.50
N ASN A 137 4.89 6.13 20.47
CA ASN A 137 6.09 6.89 20.78
C ASN A 137 7.08 6.88 19.60
N LEU A 138 7.26 5.75 18.94
CA LEU A 138 8.07 5.65 17.72
C LEU A 138 7.54 6.59 16.63
N ALA A 139 6.23 6.63 16.41
CA ALA A 139 5.61 7.54 15.44
C ALA A 139 5.88 9.02 15.80
N HIS A 140 5.75 9.39 17.06
CA HIS A 140 6.09 10.74 17.53
C HIS A 140 7.56 11.09 17.28
N GLN A 141 8.49 10.19 17.61
CA GLN A 141 9.92 10.41 17.37
C GLN A 141 10.25 10.58 15.89
N ILE A 142 9.61 9.80 15.01
CA ILE A 142 9.79 9.94 13.56
C ILE A 142 9.27 11.32 13.11
N PHE A 143 8.07 11.69 13.54
CA PHE A 143 7.46 12.98 13.17
C PHE A 143 8.32 14.16 13.61
N GLU A 144 8.83 14.17 14.85
CA GLU A 144 9.73 15.22 15.36
C GLU A 144 11.03 15.36 14.57
N ARG A 145 11.55 14.24 14.03
CA ARG A 145 12.75 14.28 13.16
C ARG A 145 12.47 14.80 11.76
N CYS A 146 11.26 14.59 11.25
CA CYS A 146 10.86 15.07 9.93
C CYS A 146 10.50 16.57 9.91
N THR A 147 10.24 17.17 11.07
CA THR A 147 9.84 18.59 11.21
C THR A 147 11.01 19.53 11.54
N LYS A 148 12.21 19.01 11.66
CA LYS A 148 13.45 19.77 11.82
C LYS A 148 14.16 19.96 10.49
#